data_1d7d91995b3eef5a2f90e55066c1d7ad
#
_entry.id   1d7d91995b3eef5a2f90e55066c1d7ad
#
_cell.length_a   1.000
_cell.length_b   1.000
_cell.length_c   1.000
_cell.angle_alpha   90.00
_cell.angle_beta   90.00
_cell.angle_gamma   90.00
#
_symmetry.space_group_name_H-M   'P 1'
#
loop_
_entity.id
_entity.type
_entity.pdbx_description
1 polymer ?
#
loop_
_entity_poly.entity_id
_entity_poly.type
_entity_poly.pdbx_seq_one_letter_code
_entity_poly.pdbx_strand_id
1 'polypeptide(L)'
;MKIRTGFDIAFDSSQPTPMILMLSVHPSRMPDVLTPHVIRLDPPVPAHEYRDRFDNICHRILAPPGRIAMSASFVVQDSGEPDEYAPGARQIPVQDLPDDVLVFLLGSRYCDTDKLAQTAWNLFGSTPEGWARVQAIVDYTHNRIRFDYMRADATRSAHDGHTQQEGVCRDFAHLAVTLCRCMNIPARYCTGYLGDIGVPAVPDPMDFSAWFEVFLEGPEGPRWYTFDARHNRPRIGRIVMARGRDATDVAITTNFGFQSLARFDVHTDEVF
;
A
#
# COMPACT_ATOMS: atom_id res chain seq x y z
N MET A 1 -18.30 -12.50 -2.98
CA MET A 1 -18.93 -11.40 -2.23
C MET A 1 -18.84 -10.09 -3.01
N LYS A 2 -19.63 -9.09 -2.65
CA LYS A 2 -19.55 -7.74 -3.25
C LYS A 2 -19.11 -6.76 -2.20
N ILE A 3 -18.22 -5.85 -2.56
CA ILE A 3 -17.69 -4.81 -1.68
C ILE A 3 -18.01 -3.45 -2.30
N ARG A 4 -18.71 -2.59 -1.56
CA ARG A 4 -18.88 -1.18 -1.92
C ARG A 4 -17.74 -0.40 -1.28
N THR A 5 -17.04 0.38 -2.08
CA THR A 5 -15.93 1.19 -1.60
C THR A 5 -15.91 2.54 -2.30
N GLY A 6 -15.22 3.49 -1.70
CA GLY A 6 -15.06 4.83 -2.24
C GLY A 6 -14.43 5.81 -1.26
N PHE A 7 -14.40 7.05 -1.68
CA PHE A 7 -13.79 8.14 -0.92
C PHE A 7 -14.47 9.47 -1.21
N ASP A 8 -14.32 10.40 -0.26
CA ASP A 8 -14.59 11.83 -0.39
C ASP A 8 -13.40 12.61 0.19
N ILE A 9 -12.64 13.27 -0.67
CA ILE A 9 -11.44 14.02 -0.31
C ILE A 9 -11.58 15.46 -0.81
N ALA A 10 -11.20 16.44 -0.01
CA ALA A 10 -11.19 17.83 -0.45
C ALA A 10 -9.95 18.56 0.06
N PHE A 11 -9.43 19.46 -0.77
CA PHE A 11 -8.34 20.37 -0.43
C PHE A 11 -8.75 21.81 -0.69
N ASP A 12 -8.22 22.71 0.14
CA ASP A 12 -8.31 24.16 -0.06
C ASP A 12 -6.94 24.71 -0.44
N SER A 13 -6.91 25.57 -1.48
CA SER A 13 -5.71 26.28 -1.91
C SER A 13 -6.00 27.73 -2.25
N SER A 14 -5.01 28.62 -2.06
CA SER A 14 -5.13 30.04 -2.38
C SER A 14 -4.79 30.38 -3.84
N GLN A 15 -4.20 29.44 -4.57
CA GLN A 15 -3.76 29.64 -5.95
C GLN A 15 -3.95 28.36 -6.78
N PRO A 16 -3.93 28.47 -8.13
CA PRO A 16 -3.99 27.29 -8.98
C PRO A 16 -2.84 26.33 -8.64
N THR A 17 -3.15 25.05 -8.38
CA THR A 17 -2.16 24.08 -7.92
C THR A 17 -2.20 22.82 -8.78
N PRO A 18 -1.10 22.46 -9.46
CA PRO A 18 -0.99 21.17 -10.14
C PRO A 18 -1.04 20.03 -9.13
N MET A 19 -1.77 18.96 -9.46
CA MET A 19 -1.90 17.77 -8.63
C MET A 19 -1.75 16.50 -9.47
N ILE A 20 -1.17 15.46 -8.88
CA ILE A 20 -1.24 14.08 -9.36
C ILE A 20 -2.09 13.30 -8.36
N LEU A 21 -3.07 12.58 -8.87
CA LEU A 21 -4.01 11.77 -8.10
C LEU A 21 -3.77 10.29 -8.43
N MET A 22 -3.58 9.44 -7.43
CA MET A 22 -3.59 7.97 -7.54
C MET A 22 -4.78 7.43 -6.76
N LEU A 23 -5.98 7.69 -7.28
CA LEU A 23 -7.24 7.37 -6.62
C LEU A 23 -8.04 6.28 -7.37
N SER A 24 -7.46 5.75 -8.46
CA SER A 24 -8.08 4.67 -9.22
C SER A 24 -7.67 3.30 -8.70
N VAL A 25 -8.56 2.33 -8.87
CA VAL A 25 -8.25 0.91 -8.66
C VAL A 25 -7.13 0.50 -9.61
N HIS A 26 -6.17 -0.27 -9.13
CA HIS A 26 -5.08 -0.79 -9.95
C HIS A 26 -5.62 -1.64 -11.11
N PRO A 27 -5.01 -1.60 -12.31
CA PRO A 27 -5.48 -2.35 -13.48
C PRO A 27 -5.71 -3.84 -13.26
N SER A 28 -4.89 -4.47 -12.40
CA SER A 28 -5.06 -5.89 -12.08
C SER A 28 -6.38 -6.24 -11.39
N ARG A 29 -7.08 -5.24 -10.82
CA ARG A 29 -8.37 -5.38 -10.15
C ARG A 29 -9.53 -4.75 -10.92
N MET A 30 -9.24 -4.03 -12.01
CA MET A 30 -10.28 -3.41 -12.84
C MET A 30 -11.31 -4.41 -13.41
N PRO A 31 -10.95 -5.64 -13.80
CA PRO A 31 -11.92 -6.65 -14.26
C PRO A 31 -12.97 -7.01 -13.21
N ASP A 32 -12.68 -6.79 -11.93
CA ASP A 32 -13.57 -7.12 -10.82
C ASP A 32 -14.53 -5.97 -10.46
N VAL A 33 -14.36 -4.78 -11.06
CA VAL A 33 -15.20 -3.61 -10.81
C VAL A 33 -16.55 -3.77 -11.51
N LEU A 34 -17.63 -3.83 -10.74
CA LEU A 34 -18.99 -4.11 -11.22
C LEU A 34 -19.76 -2.87 -11.63
N THR A 35 -19.42 -1.70 -11.10
CA THR A 35 -20.08 -0.42 -11.39
C THR A 35 -19.06 0.59 -11.90
N PRO A 36 -19.45 1.63 -12.65
CA PRO A 36 -18.50 2.61 -13.18
C PRO A 36 -17.60 3.19 -12.08
N HIS A 37 -16.30 3.04 -12.26
CA HIS A 37 -15.27 3.65 -11.42
C HIS A 37 -14.90 5.02 -12.03
N VAL A 38 -15.58 6.08 -11.59
CA VAL A 38 -15.39 7.44 -12.09
C VAL A 38 -15.02 8.36 -10.93
N ILE A 39 -13.85 8.99 -11.02
CA ILE A 39 -13.46 10.04 -10.07
C ILE A 39 -14.19 11.33 -10.49
N ARG A 40 -15.07 11.82 -9.62
CA ARG A 40 -15.76 13.09 -9.80
C ARG A 40 -14.95 14.21 -9.17
N LEU A 41 -14.75 15.29 -9.91
CA LEU A 41 -14.05 16.49 -9.47
C LEU A 41 -15.07 17.63 -9.36
N ASP A 42 -15.06 18.36 -8.24
CA ASP A 42 -15.90 19.51 -7.98
C ASP A 42 -15.06 20.68 -7.42
N PRO A 43 -14.94 21.81 -8.15
CA PRO A 43 -15.51 22.05 -9.47
C PRO A 43 -14.91 21.13 -10.55
N PRO A 44 -15.63 20.86 -11.65
CA PRO A 44 -15.14 20.03 -12.72
C PRO A 44 -13.93 20.68 -13.40
N VAL A 45 -12.82 19.95 -13.47
CA VAL A 45 -11.60 20.37 -14.16
C VAL A 45 -11.13 19.27 -15.12
N PRO A 46 -10.42 19.60 -16.20
CA PRO A 46 -9.80 18.59 -17.06
C PRO A 46 -8.84 17.69 -16.29
N ALA A 47 -8.96 16.38 -16.46
CA ALA A 47 -8.06 15.39 -15.90
C ALA A 47 -7.36 14.63 -17.04
N HIS A 48 -6.03 14.56 -16.98
CA HIS A 48 -5.22 13.78 -17.91
C HIS A 48 -4.82 12.47 -17.24
N GLU A 49 -5.39 11.35 -17.72
CA GLU A 49 -5.04 10.02 -17.25
C GLU A 49 -3.77 9.50 -17.93
N TYR A 50 -2.90 8.84 -17.16
CA TYR A 50 -1.72 8.14 -17.67
C TYR A 50 -1.34 6.97 -16.74
N ARG A 51 -0.49 6.08 -17.21
CA ARG A 51 0.11 5.01 -16.42
C ARG A 51 1.51 5.38 -15.99
N ASP A 52 1.86 5.10 -14.73
CA ASP A 52 3.23 5.22 -14.27
C ASP A 52 4.04 3.95 -14.60
N ARG A 53 5.31 3.92 -14.16
CA ARG A 53 6.21 2.78 -14.38
C ARG A 53 5.84 1.50 -13.62
N PHE A 54 4.92 1.56 -12.68
CA PHE A 54 4.40 0.45 -11.89
C PHE A 54 2.98 0.04 -12.31
N ASP A 55 2.52 0.56 -13.47
CA ASP A 55 1.19 0.36 -14.04
C ASP A 55 0.05 0.97 -13.23
N ASN A 56 0.35 1.87 -12.28
CA ASN A 56 -0.69 2.59 -11.54
C ASN A 56 -1.40 3.60 -12.44
N ILE A 57 -2.72 3.77 -12.26
CA ILE A 57 -3.51 4.79 -12.96
C ILE A 57 -3.35 6.12 -12.22
N CYS A 58 -2.80 7.09 -12.91
CA CYS A 58 -2.55 8.43 -12.40
C CYS A 58 -3.39 9.46 -13.16
N HIS A 59 -3.92 10.46 -12.44
CA HIS A 59 -4.61 11.61 -13.06
C HIS A 59 -3.86 12.90 -12.72
N ARG A 60 -3.48 13.65 -13.75
CA ARG A 60 -2.91 14.99 -13.57
C ARG A 60 -4.00 16.03 -13.79
N ILE A 61 -4.18 16.90 -12.80
CA ILE A 61 -5.13 18.02 -12.83
C ILE A 61 -4.45 19.34 -12.50
N LEU A 62 -5.11 20.45 -12.79
CA LEU A 62 -4.81 21.77 -12.24
C LEU A 62 -6.00 22.18 -11.37
N ALA A 63 -5.86 22.05 -10.06
CA ALA A 63 -6.87 22.49 -9.12
C ALA A 63 -6.99 24.02 -9.13
N PRO A 64 -8.21 24.60 -9.19
CA PRO A 64 -8.40 26.04 -9.13
C PRO A 64 -8.13 26.59 -7.72
N PRO A 65 -8.00 27.92 -7.57
CA PRO A 65 -8.07 28.53 -6.24
C PRO A 65 -9.40 28.24 -5.55
N GLY A 66 -9.38 28.10 -4.24
CA GLY A 66 -10.52 27.67 -3.44
C GLY A 66 -10.51 26.18 -3.18
N ARG A 67 -11.70 25.60 -3.03
CA ARG A 67 -11.88 24.17 -2.74
C ARG A 67 -11.92 23.33 -4.01
N ILE A 68 -11.17 22.24 -4.03
CA ILE A 68 -11.34 21.13 -4.97
C ILE A 68 -11.76 19.90 -4.19
N ALA A 69 -12.89 19.31 -4.51
CA ALA A 69 -13.35 18.04 -3.97
C ALA A 69 -13.23 16.93 -5.01
N MET A 70 -12.90 15.74 -4.57
CA MET A 70 -12.80 14.55 -5.40
C MET A 70 -13.47 13.38 -4.71
N SER A 71 -14.32 12.66 -5.42
CA SER A 71 -15.08 11.54 -4.87
C SER A 71 -15.25 10.42 -5.88
N ALA A 72 -15.36 9.20 -5.37
CA ALA A 72 -15.79 8.03 -6.11
C ALA A 72 -16.53 7.07 -5.19
N SER A 73 -17.50 6.34 -5.73
CA SER A 73 -18.14 5.21 -5.05
C SER A 73 -18.46 4.15 -6.10
N PHE A 74 -18.03 2.92 -5.85
CA PHE A 74 -18.18 1.81 -6.78
C PHE A 74 -18.28 0.47 -6.05
N VAL A 75 -18.63 -0.58 -6.77
CA VAL A 75 -18.77 -1.94 -6.23
C VAL A 75 -17.77 -2.85 -6.94
N VAL A 76 -17.07 -3.65 -6.15
CA VAL A 76 -16.08 -4.63 -6.62
C VAL A 76 -16.56 -6.04 -6.28
N GLN A 77 -16.40 -6.97 -7.22
CA GLN A 77 -16.51 -8.39 -6.95
C GLN A 77 -15.24 -8.88 -6.27
N ASP A 78 -15.39 -9.60 -5.17
CA ASP A 78 -14.27 -10.24 -4.46
C ASP A 78 -14.55 -11.74 -4.29
N SER A 79 -13.49 -12.55 -4.17
CA SER A 79 -13.65 -13.99 -3.95
C SER A 79 -14.31 -14.31 -2.61
N GLY A 80 -14.11 -13.45 -1.62
CA GLY A 80 -14.49 -13.70 -0.23
C GLY A 80 -13.48 -14.58 0.52
N GLU A 81 -12.40 -14.98 -0.16
CA GLU A 81 -11.34 -15.78 0.46
C GLU A 81 -10.30 -14.87 1.11
N PRO A 82 -9.65 -15.32 2.18
CA PRO A 82 -8.54 -14.59 2.80
C PRO A 82 -7.32 -14.54 1.88
N ASP A 83 -6.39 -13.61 2.19
CA ASP A 83 -5.07 -13.56 1.56
C ASP A 83 -4.44 -14.97 1.53
N GLU A 84 -3.81 -15.32 0.42
CA GLU A 84 -3.27 -16.66 0.20
C GLU A 84 -2.18 -17.01 1.24
N TYR A 85 -2.24 -18.23 1.76
CA TYR A 85 -1.26 -18.81 2.67
C TYR A 85 -0.48 -19.91 1.95
N ALA A 86 0.82 -19.67 1.66
CA ALA A 86 1.68 -20.57 0.89
C ALA A 86 3.02 -20.89 1.62
N PRO A 87 3.00 -21.59 2.77
CA PRO A 87 4.18 -21.79 3.61
C PRO A 87 5.32 -22.55 2.93
N GLY A 88 5.05 -23.24 1.82
CA GLY A 88 6.04 -23.90 0.98
C GLY A 88 6.70 -23.01 -0.07
N ALA A 89 6.30 -21.74 -0.21
CA ALA A 89 6.90 -20.85 -1.19
C ALA A 89 8.36 -20.52 -0.84
N ARG A 90 9.25 -20.63 -1.84
CA ARG A 90 10.70 -20.54 -1.69
C ARG A 90 11.22 -19.17 -2.09
N GLN A 91 12.32 -18.75 -1.49
CA GLN A 91 13.08 -17.60 -1.95
C GLN A 91 13.78 -17.92 -3.26
N ILE A 92 13.70 -17.01 -4.22
CA ILE A 92 14.38 -17.12 -5.51
C ILE A 92 15.75 -16.47 -5.38
N PRO A 93 16.85 -17.12 -5.78
CA PRO A 93 18.17 -16.49 -5.83
C PRO A 93 18.16 -15.23 -6.71
N VAL A 94 18.91 -14.19 -6.31
CA VAL A 94 18.86 -12.89 -6.99
C VAL A 94 19.18 -12.97 -8.49
N GLN A 95 20.11 -13.85 -8.87
CA GLN A 95 20.50 -14.05 -10.29
C GLN A 95 19.42 -14.71 -11.15
N ASP A 96 18.41 -15.31 -10.52
CA ASP A 96 17.31 -16.03 -11.21
C ASP A 96 16.00 -15.20 -11.20
N LEU A 97 16.03 -13.98 -10.62
CA LEU A 97 14.87 -13.10 -10.58
C LEU A 97 14.62 -12.43 -11.94
N PRO A 98 13.34 -12.24 -12.34
CA PRO A 98 13.00 -11.42 -13.51
C PRO A 98 13.49 -9.97 -13.37
N ASP A 99 13.90 -9.34 -14.49
CA ASP A 99 14.48 -8.00 -14.51
C ASP A 99 13.54 -6.93 -13.92
N ASP A 100 12.24 -7.03 -14.16
CA ASP A 100 11.23 -6.10 -13.67
C ASP A 100 11.00 -6.18 -12.15
N VAL A 101 11.43 -7.28 -11.51
CA VAL A 101 11.34 -7.49 -10.07
C VAL A 101 12.54 -6.89 -9.32
N LEU A 102 13.71 -6.77 -9.97
CA LEU A 102 14.96 -6.34 -9.33
C LEU A 102 14.88 -4.96 -8.67
N VAL A 103 14.06 -4.04 -9.20
CA VAL A 103 13.86 -2.71 -8.62
C VAL A 103 13.30 -2.78 -7.18
N PHE A 104 12.63 -3.86 -6.84
CA PHE A 104 12.04 -4.11 -5.51
C PHE A 104 12.99 -4.77 -4.51
N LEU A 105 14.27 -4.93 -4.87
CA LEU A 105 15.36 -5.26 -3.95
C LEU A 105 16.09 -4.01 -3.43
N LEU A 106 15.93 -2.88 -4.13
CA LEU A 106 16.71 -1.66 -3.88
C LEU A 106 16.08 -0.81 -2.78
N GLY A 107 16.92 -0.09 -2.05
CA GLY A 107 16.47 0.97 -1.13
C GLY A 107 15.68 2.06 -1.85
N SER A 108 14.82 2.75 -1.10
CA SER A 108 14.00 3.84 -1.62
C SER A 108 13.78 4.92 -0.55
N ARG A 109 12.99 5.97 -0.82
CA ARG A 109 12.87 7.14 0.06
C ARG A 109 12.57 6.78 1.53
N TYR A 110 11.65 5.83 1.76
CA TYR A 110 11.26 5.41 3.10
C TYR A 110 11.79 4.03 3.49
N CYS A 111 12.34 3.28 2.54
CA CYS A 111 12.93 1.96 2.76
C CYS A 111 14.45 2.07 2.72
N ASP A 112 15.05 2.57 3.79
CA ASP A 112 16.47 2.85 3.97
C ASP A 112 17.25 1.57 4.34
N THR A 113 17.41 0.70 3.35
CA THR A 113 18.07 -0.62 3.50
C THR A 113 19.50 -0.54 4.00
N ASP A 114 20.22 0.52 3.66
CA ASP A 114 21.58 0.80 4.13
C ASP A 114 21.68 0.93 5.65
N LYS A 115 20.64 1.43 6.32
CA LYS A 115 20.60 1.58 7.78
C LYS A 115 20.16 0.31 8.51
N LEU A 116 19.41 -0.57 7.85
CA LEU A 116 18.84 -1.75 8.49
C LEU A 116 19.46 -3.08 8.05
N ALA A 117 20.37 -3.09 7.06
CA ALA A 117 20.98 -4.32 6.53
C ALA A 117 21.61 -5.19 7.63
N GLN A 118 22.47 -4.63 8.46
CA GLN A 118 23.12 -5.40 9.53
C GLN A 118 22.10 -5.92 10.57
N THR A 119 21.09 -5.12 10.90
CA THR A 119 20.00 -5.50 11.82
C THR A 119 19.20 -6.67 11.24
N ALA A 120 18.85 -6.61 9.96
CA ALA A 120 18.11 -7.67 9.29
C ALA A 120 18.88 -9.00 9.29
N TRP A 121 20.16 -8.98 8.93
CA TRP A 121 20.99 -10.19 8.94
C TRP A 121 21.19 -10.76 10.34
N ASN A 122 21.34 -9.93 11.36
CA ASN A 122 21.45 -10.39 12.75
C ASN A 122 20.16 -11.06 13.23
N LEU A 123 18.99 -10.56 12.82
CA LEU A 123 17.69 -11.07 13.24
C LEU A 123 17.25 -12.30 12.43
N PHE A 124 17.46 -12.30 11.11
CA PHE A 124 16.84 -13.26 10.21
C PHE A 124 17.83 -14.12 9.42
N GLY A 125 19.13 -13.91 9.54
CA GLY A 125 20.15 -14.66 8.78
C GLY A 125 20.11 -16.17 8.99
N SER A 126 19.67 -16.63 10.18
CA SER A 126 19.51 -18.04 10.50
C SER A 126 18.09 -18.60 10.31
N THR A 127 17.11 -17.77 9.93
CA THR A 127 15.75 -18.26 9.66
C THR A 127 15.70 -19.03 8.32
N PRO A 128 14.84 -20.06 8.19
CA PRO A 128 14.64 -20.73 6.90
C PRO A 128 14.21 -19.72 5.82
N GLU A 129 14.75 -19.88 4.61
CA GLU A 129 14.46 -18.99 3.49
C GLU A 129 13.02 -19.12 2.99
N GLY A 130 12.58 -18.14 2.19
CA GLY A 130 11.24 -18.12 1.60
C GLY A 130 10.18 -17.63 2.59
N TRP A 131 9.00 -18.26 2.54
CA TRP A 131 7.85 -17.86 3.34
C TRP A 131 8.16 -17.73 4.83
N ALA A 132 8.89 -18.70 5.40
CA ALA A 132 9.19 -18.72 6.82
C ALA A 132 10.00 -17.48 7.25
N ARG A 133 10.97 -17.05 6.43
CA ARG A 133 11.73 -15.81 6.69
C ARG A 133 10.85 -14.57 6.59
N VAL A 134 9.98 -14.49 5.59
CA VAL A 134 9.02 -13.37 5.46
C VAL A 134 8.08 -13.34 6.66
N GLN A 135 7.55 -14.48 7.09
CA GLN A 135 6.68 -14.53 8.27
C GLN A 135 7.42 -14.09 9.54
N ALA A 136 8.67 -14.51 9.73
CA ALA A 136 9.48 -14.04 10.86
C ALA A 136 9.71 -12.51 10.84
N ILE A 137 9.87 -11.92 9.66
CA ILE A 137 9.95 -10.46 9.47
C ILE A 137 8.62 -9.79 9.81
N VAL A 138 7.50 -10.37 9.38
CA VAL A 138 6.14 -9.88 9.69
C VAL A 138 5.89 -9.92 11.19
N ASP A 139 6.17 -11.04 11.84
CA ASP A 139 6.02 -11.23 13.30
C ASP A 139 6.88 -10.22 14.09
N TYR A 140 8.12 -10.05 13.66
CA TYR A 140 9.03 -9.07 14.27
C TYR A 140 8.48 -7.65 14.12
N THR A 141 8.08 -7.26 12.92
CA THR A 141 7.58 -5.91 12.63
C THR A 141 6.30 -5.62 13.41
N HIS A 142 5.37 -6.60 13.45
CA HIS A 142 4.12 -6.52 14.19
C HIS A 142 4.35 -6.26 15.69
N ASN A 143 5.29 -6.97 16.28
CA ASN A 143 5.61 -6.82 17.69
C ASN A 143 6.54 -5.63 17.99
N ARG A 144 7.24 -5.10 16.98
CA ARG A 144 8.18 -3.99 17.13
C ARG A 144 7.50 -2.64 17.14
N ILE A 145 6.48 -2.44 16.31
CA ILE A 145 5.78 -1.17 16.16
C ILE A 145 4.44 -1.22 16.89
N ARG A 146 4.19 -0.28 17.76
CA ARG A 146 2.88 -0.03 18.35
C ARG A 146 2.06 0.84 17.40
N PHE A 147 0.87 0.36 17.02
CA PHE A 147 -0.03 1.12 16.17
C PHE A 147 -0.68 2.28 16.94
N ASP A 148 -0.60 3.51 16.38
CA ASP A 148 -1.22 4.70 16.95
C ASP A 148 -1.46 5.74 15.84
N TYR A 149 -2.73 6.05 15.52
CA TYR A 149 -3.09 7.05 14.52
C TYR A 149 -2.54 8.44 14.85
N MET A 150 -2.47 8.79 16.13
CA MET A 150 -1.96 10.09 16.59
C MET A 150 -0.45 10.26 16.36
N ARG A 151 0.23 9.19 16.01
CA ARG A 151 1.66 9.13 15.72
C ARG A 151 1.97 9.05 14.23
N ALA A 152 0.99 9.38 13.37
CA ALA A 152 1.22 9.49 11.93
C ALA A 152 2.28 10.57 11.64
N ASP A 153 3.34 10.17 10.92
CA ASP A 153 4.41 11.07 10.49
C ASP A 153 4.78 10.79 9.04
N ALA A 154 4.46 11.74 8.15
CA ALA A 154 4.71 11.60 6.71
C ALA A 154 6.20 11.52 6.34
N THR A 155 7.11 11.84 7.24
CA THR A 155 8.56 11.85 7.00
C THR A 155 9.27 10.61 7.53
N ARG A 156 8.61 9.81 8.40
CA ARG A 156 9.20 8.64 9.06
C ARG A 156 9.65 7.58 8.05
N SER A 157 10.92 7.20 8.10
CA SER A 157 11.49 6.10 7.34
C SER A 157 11.33 4.76 8.08
N ALA A 158 11.70 3.65 7.42
CA ALA A 158 11.70 2.33 8.05
C ALA A 158 12.64 2.25 9.26
N HIS A 159 13.82 2.87 9.17
CA HIS A 159 14.76 2.96 10.30
C HIS A 159 14.16 3.77 11.45
N ASP A 160 13.49 4.88 11.17
CA ASP A 160 12.85 5.68 12.21
C ASP A 160 11.72 4.90 12.88
N GLY A 161 10.86 4.21 12.12
CA GLY A 161 9.81 3.34 12.64
C GLY A 161 10.37 2.22 13.52
N HIS A 162 11.46 1.58 13.08
CA HIS A 162 12.18 0.57 13.86
C HIS A 162 12.70 1.13 15.20
N THR A 163 13.21 2.36 15.20
CA THR A 163 13.83 2.97 16.38
C THR A 163 12.78 3.53 17.34
N GLN A 164 11.79 4.25 16.82
CA GLN A 164 10.72 4.90 17.59
C GLN A 164 9.67 3.91 18.11
N GLN A 165 9.51 2.76 17.46
CA GLN A 165 8.59 1.67 17.84
C GLN A 165 7.11 2.09 17.88
N GLU A 166 6.74 3.08 17.11
CA GLU A 166 5.35 3.55 16.98
C GLU A 166 5.09 4.02 15.55
N GLY A 167 3.83 3.95 15.12
CA GLY A 167 3.46 4.40 13.78
C GLY A 167 2.09 3.92 13.32
N VAL A 168 1.83 4.11 12.02
CA VAL A 168 0.58 3.70 11.34
C VAL A 168 0.85 2.60 10.32
N CYS A 169 -0.17 2.11 9.63
CA CYS A 169 -0.06 1.00 8.66
C CYS A 169 1.11 1.17 7.67
N ARG A 170 1.38 2.41 7.23
CA ARG A 170 2.50 2.75 6.36
C ARG A 170 3.86 2.38 6.97
N ASP A 171 4.05 2.65 8.26
CA ASP A 171 5.33 2.43 8.95
C ASP A 171 5.61 0.93 9.13
N PHE A 172 4.57 0.13 9.39
CA PHE A 172 4.66 -1.34 9.41
C PHE A 172 5.05 -1.88 8.03
N ALA A 173 4.39 -1.42 6.97
CA ALA A 173 4.70 -1.86 5.62
C ALA A 173 6.13 -1.47 5.21
N HIS A 174 6.58 -0.23 5.48
CA HIS A 174 7.94 0.22 5.18
C HIS A 174 9.01 -0.61 5.90
N LEU A 175 8.82 -0.88 7.20
CA LEU A 175 9.79 -1.68 7.95
C LEU A 175 9.85 -3.12 7.41
N ALA A 176 8.71 -3.77 7.19
CA ALA A 176 8.67 -5.12 6.65
C ALA A 176 9.30 -5.21 5.25
N VAL A 177 8.96 -4.28 4.35
CA VAL A 177 9.54 -4.18 3.00
C VAL A 177 11.06 -4.01 3.07
N THR A 178 11.54 -3.12 3.94
CA THR A 178 12.97 -2.85 4.09
C THR A 178 13.72 -4.09 4.57
N LEU A 179 13.19 -4.78 5.60
CA LEU A 179 13.80 -5.99 6.14
C LEU A 179 13.79 -7.13 5.11
N CYS A 180 12.72 -7.31 4.33
CA CYS A 180 12.67 -8.28 3.22
C CYS A 180 13.76 -8.00 2.19
N ARG A 181 13.91 -6.74 1.75
CA ARG A 181 14.95 -6.35 0.78
C ARG A 181 16.35 -6.57 1.31
N CYS A 182 16.62 -6.26 2.58
CA CYS A 182 17.89 -6.55 3.23
C CYS A 182 18.22 -8.05 3.24
N MET A 183 17.19 -8.92 3.19
CA MET A 183 17.35 -10.37 3.11
C MET A 183 17.28 -10.90 1.67
N ASN A 184 17.46 -10.02 0.67
CA ASN A 184 17.41 -10.35 -0.76
C ASN A 184 16.06 -10.91 -1.23
N ILE A 185 14.97 -10.53 -0.58
CA ILE A 185 13.61 -10.89 -0.98
C ILE A 185 12.97 -9.65 -1.62
N PRO A 186 12.59 -9.70 -2.91
CA PRO A 186 11.90 -8.59 -3.54
C PRO A 186 10.59 -8.30 -2.82
N ALA A 187 10.40 -7.05 -2.41
CA ALA A 187 9.21 -6.62 -1.70
C ALA A 187 8.72 -5.26 -2.22
N ARG A 188 7.41 -5.15 -2.51
CA ARG A 188 6.78 -3.92 -2.99
C ARG A 188 5.69 -3.46 -2.04
N TYR A 189 5.61 -2.16 -1.90
CA TYR A 189 4.60 -1.49 -1.09
C TYR A 189 3.28 -1.42 -1.87
N CYS A 190 2.17 -1.62 -1.18
CA CYS A 190 0.83 -1.53 -1.72
C CYS A 190 -0.03 -0.59 -0.89
N THR A 191 -0.92 0.15 -1.57
CA THR A 191 -1.98 0.91 -0.91
C THR A 191 -3.32 0.63 -1.58
N GLY A 192 -4.40 0.76 -0.82
CA GLY A 192 -5.75 0.55 -1.32
C GLY A 192 -6.78 0.46 -0.20
N TYR A 193 -7.93 -0.10 -0.54
CA TYR A 193 -9.02 -0.29 0.41
C TYR A 193 -8.91 -1.62 1.14
N LEU A 194 -9.20 -1.59 2.43
CA LEU A 194 -9.31 -2.78 3.26
C LEU A 194 -10.35 -2.52 4.37
N GLY A 195 -11.55 -3.04 4.18
CA GLY A 195 -12.63 -2.93 5.16
C GLY A 195 -12.52 -3.95 6.30
N ASP A 196 -13.38 -3.80 7.32
CA ASP A 196 -13.49 -4.74 8.43
C ASP A 196 -14.35 -5.96 8.07
N ILE A 197 -13.97 -6.62 6.97
CA ILE A 197 -14.68 -7.79 6.44
C ILE A 197 -14.08 -9.05 7.07
N GLY A 198 -14.96 -9.90 7.63
CA GLY A 198 -14.56 -11.14 8.32
C GLY A 198 -13.80 -10.91 9.64
N VAL A 199 -13.81 -9.68 10.16
CA VAL A 199 -13.20 -9.30 11.45
C VAL A 199 -14.13 -8.36 12.21
N PRO A 200 -13.97 -8.20 13.54
CA PRO A 200 -14.72 -7.21 14.29
C PRO A 200 -14.46 -5.80 13.76
N ALA A 201 -15.55 -5.02 13.63
CA ALA A 201 -15.43 -3.62 13.21
C ALA A 201 -14.64 -2.78 14.22
N VAL A 202 -13.81 -1.87 13.72
CA VAL A 202 -13.05 -0.92 14.54
C VAL A 202 -13.81 0.41 14.55
N PRO A 203 -13.91 1.09 15.72
CA PRO A 203 -14.67 2.35 15.82
C PRO A 203 -13.97 3.55 15.18
N ASP A 204 -12.69 3.43 14.85
CA ASP A 204 -11.92 4.50 14.23
C ASP A 204 -12.38 4.78 12.78
N PRO A 205 -12.29 6.04 12.31
CA PRO A 205 -12.57 6.35 10.91
C PRO A 205 -11.74 5.50 9.96
N MET A 206 -12.38 4.99 8.90
CA MET A 206 -11.68 4.21 7.88
C MET A 206 -10.74 5.09 7.07
N ASP A 207 -9.58 4.53 6.68
CA ASP A 207 -8.55 5.15 5.86
C ASP A 207 -8.14 4.18 4.75
N PHE A 208 -7.41 4.69 3.75
CA PHE A 208 -6.67 3.80 2.86
C PHE A 208 -5.64 3.01 3.67
N SER A 209 -5.60 1.72 3.41
CA SER A 209 -4.69 0.82 4.11
C SER A 209 -3.38 0.65 3.35
N ALA A 210 -2.33 0.31 4.09
CA ALA A 210 -1.05 -0.06 3.54
C ALA A 210 -0.70 -1.49 3.93
N TRP A 211 -0.19 -2.25 2.96
CA TRP A 211 0.38 -3.59 3.12
C TRP A 211 1.55 -3.77 2.16
N PHE A 212 2.03 -4.97 1.98
CA PHE A 212 3.10 -5.23 1.03
C PHE A 212 2.94 -6.60 0.36
N GLU A 213 3.64 -6.77 -0.74
CA GLU A 213 3.73 -8.04 -1.45
C GLU A 213 5.21 -8.43 -1.59
N VAL A 214 5.50 -9.73 -1.53
CA VAL A 214 6.82 -10.30 -1.75
C VAL A 214 6.81 -11.26 -2.91
N PHE A 215 7.92 -11.32 -3.67
CA PHE A 215 8.05 -12.21 -4.83
C PHE A 215 8.75 -13.50 -4.42
N LEU A 216 8.02 -14.62 -4.46
CA LEU A 216 8.50 -15.93 -4.08
C LEU A 216 8.09 -16.97 -5.14
N GLU A 217 8.77 -18.11 -5.14
CA GLU A 217 8.43 -19.25 -5.97
C GLU A 217 7.47 -20.20 -5.23
N GLY A 218 6.22 -20.21 -5.66
CA GLY A 218 5.20 -21.13 -5.17
C GLY A 218 5.03 -22.35 -6.09
N PRO A 219 4.05 -23.22 -5.80
CA PRO A 219 3.79 -24.43 -6.60
C PRO A 219 3.46 -24.16 -8.07
N GLU A 220 2.88 -23.02 -8.38
CA GLU A 220 2.50 -22.59 -9.73
C GLU A 220 3.55 -21.71 -10.40
N GLY A 221 4.74 -21.57 -9.79
CA GLY A 221 5.84 -20.74 -10.25
C GLY A 221 6.00 -19.43 -9.46
N PRO A 222 6.92 -18.57 -9.93
CA PRO A 222 7.23 -17.30 -9.28
C PRO A 222 6.06 -16.33 -9.35
N ARG A 223 5.69 -15.72 -8.22
CA ARG A 223 4.63 -14.70 -8.15
C ARG A 223 4.69 -13.85 -6.88
N TRP A 224 3.87 -12.81 -6.85
CA TRP A 224 3.71 -11.94 -5.70
C TRP A 224 2.71 -12.50 -4.70
N TYR A 225 3.10 -12.54 -3.42
CA TYR A 225 2.27 -12.95 -2.28
C TYR A 225 2.04 -11.78 -1.35
N THR A 226 0.80 -11.61 -0.90
CA THR A 226 0.38 -10.53 0.00
C THR A 226 0.74 -10.84 1.46
N PHE A 227 1.30 -9.83 2.14
CA PHE A 227 1.57 -9.84 3.57
C PHE A 227 1.17 -8.52 4.22
N ASP A 228 0.82 -8.58 5.50
CA ASP A 228 0.39 -7.42 6.27
C ASP A 228 0.97 -7.44 7.67
N ALA A 229 2.01 -6.66 7.90
CA ALA A 229 2.70 -6.61 9.18
C ALA A 229 1.90 -5.89 10.28
N ARG A 230 0.94 -5.01 9.92
CA ARG A 230 0.06 -4.39 10.90
C ARG A 230 -0.91 -5.40 11.51
N HIS A 231 -1.58 -6.19 10.68
CA HIS A 231 -2.60 -7.13 11.15
C HIS A 231 -2.02 -8.50 11.51
N ASN A 232 -0.91 -8.89 10.90
CA ASN A 232 -0.22 -10.18 11.06
C ASN A 232 -1.18 -11.38 10.93
N ARG A 233 -2.08 -11.31 9.97
CA ARG A 233 -3.03 -12.36 9.61
C ARG A 233 -3.58 -12.13 8.21
N PRO A 234 -3.97 -13.19 7.50
CA PRO A 234 -4.71 -13.05 6.24
C PRO A 234 -6.00 -12.25 6.43
N ARG A 235 -6.31 -11.37 5.47
CA ARG A 235 -7.53 -10.55 5.47
C ARG A 235 -8.32 -10.84 4.18
N ILE A 236 -9.59 -10.49 4.19
CA ILE A 236 -10.53 -10.63 3.08
C ILE A 236 -10.78 -9.23 2.48
N GLY A 237 -10.95 -9.16 1.16
CA GLY A 237 -11.48 -7.99 0.49
C GLY A 237 -10.48 -6.85 0.28
N ARG A 238 -9.19 -7.16 0.03
CA ARG A 238 -8.21 -6.15 -0.37
C ARG A 238 -8.47 -5.66 -1.80
N ILE A 239 -8.61 -4.36 -1.96
CA ILE A 239 -8.75 -3.73 -3.28
C ILE A 239 -7.55 -2.82 -3.48
N VAL A 240 -6.53 -3.31 -4.19
CA VAL A 240 -5.30 -2.54 -4.44
C VAL A 240 -5.59 -1.38 -5.40
N MET A 241 -5.08 -0.21 -5.04
CA MET A 241 -5.11 1.02 -5.86
C MET A 241 -3.77 1.26 -6.54
N ALA A 242 -2.68 1.15 -5.77
CA ALA A 242 -1.35 1.37 -6.31
C ALA A 242 -0.30 0.46 -5.68
N ARG A 243 0.75 0.19 -6.45
CA ARG A 243 1.96 -0.54 -6.08
C ARG A 243 3.18 0.31 -6.37
N GLY A 244 4.22 0.18 -5.55
CA GLY A 244 5.46 0.91 -5.75
C GLY A 244 6.57 0.43 -4.82
N ARG A 245 7.68 1.15 -4.80
CA ARG A 245 8.80 0.80 -3.91
C ARG A 245 8.52 1.17 -2.47
N ASP A 246 7.84 2.29 -2.26
CA ASP A 246 7.39 2.78 -0.96
C ASP A 246 6.25 3.80 -1.13
N ALA A 247 5.82 4.46 -0.07
CA ALA A 247 4.71 5.41 -0.11
C ALA A 247 4.94 6.62 -1.03
N THR A 248 6.17 6.94 -1.42
CA THR A 248 6.46 8.02 -2.38
C THR A 248 5.90 7.69 -3.77
N ASP A 249 6.04 6.44 -4.18
CA ASP A 249 5.60 5.98 -5.50
C ASP A 249 4.06 5.80 -5.58
N VAL A 250 3.36 5.76 -4.44
CA VAL A 250 1.92 5.46 -4.36
C VAL A 250 1.12 6.50 -3.57
N ALA A 251 1.62 7.72 -3.51
CA ALA A 251 0.92 8.79 -2.81
C ALA A 251 -0.47 9.05 -3.41
N ILE A 252 -1.50 8.99 -2.58
CA ILE A 252 -2.91 9.20 -2.97
C ILE A 252 -3.08 10.52 -3.72
N THR A 253 -2.42 11.58 -3.22
CA THR A 253 -2.30 12.86 -3.89
C THR A 253 -0.88 13.40 -3.75
N THR A 254 -0.36 14.00 -4.83
CA THR A 254 0.88 14.78 -4.81
C THR A 254 0.56 16.19 -5.28
N ASN A 255 0.78 17.17 -4.41
CA ASN A 255 0.43 18.57 -4.64
C ASN A 255 1.70 19.39 -4.93
N PHE A 256 1.73 20.12 -6.04
CA PHE A 256 2.84 21.00 -6.42
C PHE A 256 2.55 22.46 -6.03
N GLY A 257 2.22 22.67 -4.76
CA GLY A 257 1.89 23.92 -4.13
C GLY A 257 1.32 23.69 -2.74
N PHE A 258 1.12 24.77 -1.99
CA PHE A 258 0.53 24.67 -0.65
C PHE A 258 -0.98 24.44 -0.75
N GLN A 259 -1.43 23.36 -0.14
CA GLN A 259 -2.86 23.04 0.04
C GLN A 259 -3.10 22.54 1.46
N SER A 260 -4.26 22.82 2.02
CA SER A 260 -4.72 22.24 3.28
C SER A 260 -5.78 21.19 3.03
N LEU A 261 -5.66 20.04 3.70
CA LEU A 261 -6.67 19.00 3.68
C LEU A 261 -7.93 19.50 4.41
N ALA A 262 -9.06 19.53 3.71
CA ALA A 262 -10.34 20.01 4.25
C ALA A 262 -11.32 18.87 4.56
N ARG A 263 -11.22 17.74 3.83
CA ARG A 263 -12.04 16.54 4.02
C ARG A 263 -11.27 15.31 3.62
N PHE A 264 -11.45 14.23 4.39
CA PHE A 264 -10.87 12.93 4.07
C PHE A 264 -11.75 11.83 4.66
N ASP A 265 -12.58 11.22 3.83
CA ASP A 265 -13.47 10.13 4.21
C ASP A 265 -13.25 8.96 3.25
N VAL A 266 -13.08 7.75 3.78
CA VAL A 266 -12.97 6.51 3.03
C VAL A 266 -13.99 5.52 3.56
N HIS A 267 -14.61 4.74 2.69
CA HIS A 267 -15.54 3.68 3.09
C HIS A 267 -15.27 2.39 2.33
N THR A 268 -15.45 1.26 2.99
CA THR A 268 -15.31 -0.07 2.40
C THR A 268 -16.16 -1.06 3.18
N ASP A 269 -17.29 -1.47 2.60
CA ASP A 269 -18.30 -2.26 3.25
C ASP A 269 -18.73 -3.44 2.38
N GLU A 270 -19.02 -4.59 3.00
CA GLU A 270 -19.67 -5.70 2.33
C GLU A 270 -21.11 -5.31 1.95
N VAL A 271 -21.53 -5.71 0.75
CA VAL A 271 -22.89 -5.48 0.23
C VAL A 271 -23.59 -6.83 0.07
N PHE A 272 -24.72 -6.98 0.73
CA PHE A 272 -25.57 -8.17 0.69
C PHE A 272 -26.62 -8.07 -0.42
#